data_4fc934192bd69d903f824f910b2bd5ce
#
_entry.id   4fc934192bd69d903f824f910b2bd5ce
#
_cell.length_a   1.000
_cell.length_b   1.000
_cell.length_c   1.000
_cell.angle_alpha   90.00
_cell.angle_beta   90.00
_cell.angle_gamma   90.00
#
_symmetry.space_group_name_H-M   'P 1'
#
loop_
_entity.id
_entity.type
_entity.pdbx_description
1 polymer ?
#
loop_
_entity_poly.entity_id
_entity_poly.type
_entity_poly.pdbx_seq_one_letter_code
_entity_poly.pdbx_strand_id
1 'polypeptide(L)'
;MNTNQRYKLELAPYFLAKNEESCDLSANHLYGKFLNYIDEDDYVGATLAKRFLQKGYYSCEECGYEDNKFKTFYQSANKSKKFDELKKDFYCE
;
A
#
# COMPACT_ATOMS: atom_id res chain seq x y z
N MET A 1 8.51 5.63 -20.89
CA MET A 1 8.67 5.32 -19.47
C MET A 1 7.80 4.12 -19.09
N ASN A 2 8.37 3.17 -18.40
CA ASN A 2 7.65 2.00 -17.93
C ASN A 2 6.62 2.40 -16.88
N THR A 3 5.39 1.87 -16.96
CA THR A 3 4.32 2.15 -16.01
C THR A 3 4.75 1.86 -14.57
N ASN A 4 5.50 0.78 -14.34
CA ASN A 4 5.99 0.42 -13.01
C ASN A 4 6.95 1.46 -12.45
N GLN A 5 7.72 2.12 -13.29
CA GLN A 5 8.66 3.15 -12.84
C GLN A 5 7.92 4.37 -12.29
N ARG A 6 6.80 4.75 -12.91
CA ARG A 6 5.96 5.84 -12.41
C ARG A 6 5.50 5.56 -10.97
N TYR A 7 5.00 4.35 -10.73
CA TYR A 7 4.51 3.97 -9.39
C TYR A 7 5.64 3.90 -8.37
N LYS A 8 6.81 3.43 -8.77
CA LYS A 8 7.97 3.44 -7.89
C LYS A 8 8.32 4.85 -7.43
N LEU A 9 8.28 5.83 -8.33
CA LEU A 9 8.56 7.22 -7.99
C LEU A 9 7.50 7.81 -7.05
N GLU A 10 6.26 7.35 -7.16
CA GLU A 10 5.17 7.81 -6.30
C GLU A 10 5.14 7.13 -4.94
N LEU A 11 5.64 5.90 -4.84
CA LEU A 11 5.49 5.07 -3.64
C LEU A 11 6.79 4.87 -2.86
N ALA A 12 7.87 4.50 -3.54
CA ALA A 12 9.11 4.11 -2.88
C ALA A 12 9.72 5.21 -1.99
N PRO A 13 9.70 6.50 -2.37
CA PRO A 13 10.28 7.54 -1.52
C PRO A 13 9.60 7.68 -0.15
N TYR A 14 8.38 7.22 -0.03
CA TYR A 14 7.61 7.32 1.22
C TYR A 14 7.71 6.08 2.08
N PHE A 15 8.46 5.07 1.64
CA PHE A 15 8.61 3.83 2.39
C PHE A 15 9.79 3.95 3.34
N LEU A 16 9.50 4.09 4.65
CA LEU A 16 10.49 4.10 5.73
C LEU A 16 9.96 3.25 6.87
N ALA A 17 10.74 2.29 7.32
CA ALA A 17 10.33 1.36 8.39
C ALA A 17 11.49 1.16 9.36
N LYS A 18 12.03 2.27 9.93
CA LYS A 18 13.19 2.23 10.82
C LYS A 18 12.83 2.23 12.30
N ASN A 19 11.74 2.91 12.66
CA ASN A 19 11.26 3.01 14.04
C ASN A 19 9.75 3.19 14.01
N GLU A 20 9.11 3.23 15.21
CA GLU A 20 7.66 3.34 15.32
C GLU A 20 7.12 4.57 14.60
N GLU A 21 7.77 5.71 14.78
CA GLU A 21 7.31 6.96 14.15
C GLU A 21 7.38 6.88 12.63
N SER A 22 8.52 6.43 12.07
CA SER A 22 8.67 6.32 10.63
C SER A 22 7.73 5.28 10.04
N CYS A 23 7.49 4.18 10.75
CA CYS A 23 6.52 3.16 10.33
C CYS A 23 5.13 3.76 10.18
N ASP A 24 4.67 4.50 11.18
CA ASP A 24 3.32 5.07 11.16
C ASP A 24 3.16 6.17 10.11
N LEU A 25 4.17 7.03 9.95
CA LEU A 25 4.15 8.07 8.93
C LEU A 25 4.12 7.47 7.53
N SER A 26 4.97 6.47 7.28
CA SER A 26 5.01 5.79 5.98
C SER A 26 3.68 5.08 5.71
N ALA A 27 3.13 4.41 6.71
CA ALA A 27 1.86 3.71 6.56
C ALA A 27 0.73 4.67 6.17
N ASN A 28 0.66 5.82 6.82
CA ASN A 28 -0.33 6.85 6.49
C ASN A 28 -0.19 7.32 5.04
N HIS A 29 1.03 7.60 4.60
CA HIS A 29 1.31 8.05 3.24
C HIS A 29 0.93 7.00 2.20
N LEU A 30 1.38 5.77 2.41
CA LEU A 30 1.17 4.70 1.43
C LEU A 30 -0.29 4.26 1.38
N TYR A 31 -0.98 4.26 2.50
CA TYR A 31 -2.41 3.97 2.51
C TYR A 31 -3.20 5.08 1.80
N GLY A 32 -2.81 6.35 2.00
CA GLY A 32 -3.38 7.46 1.26
C GLY A 32 -3.22 7.29 -0.24
N LYS A 33 -2.04 6.85 -0.69
CA LYS A 33 -1.81 6.53 -2.10
C LYS A 33 -2.69 5.39 -2.59
N PHE A 34 -2.85 4.34 -1.78
CA PHE A 34 -3.74 3.23 -2.11
C PHE A 34 -5.17 3.74 -2.35
N LEU A 35 -5.68 4.58 -1.45
CA LEU A 35 -7.03 5.13 -1.58
C LEU A 35 -7.16 6.01 -2.81
N ASN A 36 -6.14 6.80 -3.14
CA ASN A 36 -6.14 7.63 -4.35
C ASN A 36 -6.21 6.78 -5.61
N TYR A 37 -5.44 5.70 -5.68
CA TYR A 37 -5.49 4.80 -6.83
C TYR A 37 -6.86 4.11 -6.94
N ILE A 38 -7.46 3.75 -5.82
CA ILE A 38 -8.83 3.19 -5.80
C ILE A 38 -9.82 4.20 -6.39
N ASP A 39 -9.73 5.47 -5.99
CA ASP A 39 -10.61 6.53 -6.49
C ASP A 39 -10.43 6.77 -8.00
N GLU A 40 -9.21 6.55 -8.50
CA GLU A 40 -8.90 6.72 -9.92
C GLU A 40 -9.17 5.46 -10.75
N ASP A 41 -9.72 4.42 -10.13
CA ASP A 41 -9.93 3.11 -10.76
C ASP A 41 -8.61 2.51 -11.28
N ASP A 42 -7.50 2.81 -10.61
CA ASP A 42 -6.16 2.36 -11.00
C ASP A 42 -5.80 1.10 -10.22
N TYR A 43 -6.18 -0.06 -10.77
CA TYR A 43 -5.91 -1.33 -10.11
C TYR A 43 -4.41 -1.61 -9.96
N VAL A 44 -3.61 -1.28 -10.98
CA VAL A 44 -2.16 -1.54 -10.93
C VAL A 44 -1.51 -0.73 -9.81
N GLY A 45 -1.82 0.56 -9.72
CA GLY A 45 -1.31 1.41 -8.64
C GLY A 45 -1.75 0.93 -7.27
N ALA A 46 -3.04 0.59 -7.14
CA ALA A 46 -3.58 0.10 -5.87
C ALA A 46 -2.89 -1.20 -5.43
N THR A 47 -2.63 -2.11 -6.38
CA THR A 47 -1.93 -3.37 -6.08
C THR A 47 -0.52 -3.12 -5.58
N LEU A 48 0.21 -2.21 -6.22
CA LEU A 48 1.58 -1.88 -5.81
C LEU A 48 1.61 -1.20 -4.44
N ALA A 49 0.68 -0.27 -4.20
CA ALA A 49 0.56 0.37 -2.88
C ALA A 49 0.26 -0.67 -1.79
N LYS A 50 -0.63 -1.60 -2.08
CA LYS A 50 -0.95 -2.69 -1.15
C LYS A 50 0.26 -3.56 -0.84
N ARG A 51 1.11 -3.83 -1.84
CA ARG A 51 2.36 -4.57 -1.64
C ARG A 51 3.32 -3.83 -0.72
N PHE A 52 3.41 -2.51 -0.85
CA PHE A 52 4.21 -1.70 0.07
C PHE A 52 3.66 -1.76 1.50
N LEU A 53 2.33 -1.76 1.65
CA LEU A 53 1.71 -1.90 2.97
C LEU A 53 2.08 -3.25 3.59
N GLN A 54 2.05 -4.33 2.83
CA GLN A 54 2.45 -5.66 3.31
C GLN A 54 3.92 -5.69 3.70
N LYS A 55 4.77 -5.12 2.87
CA LYS A 55 6.22 -5.06 3.11
C LYS A 55 6.53 -4.28 4.38
N GLY A 56 5.87 -3.15 4.57
CA GLY A 56 6.02 -2.33 5.76
C GLY A 56 5.56 -3.05 7.01
N TYR A 57 4.44 -3.77 6.93
CA TYR A 57 3.93 -4.57 8.03
C TYR A 57 5.01 -5.56 8.53
N TYR A 58 5.57 -6.34 7.62
CA TYR A 58 6.58 -7.32 7.99
C TYR A 58 7.86 -6.67 8.51
N SER A 59 8.31 -5.58 7.87
CA SER A 59 9.51 -4.87 8.31
C SER A 59 9.37 -4.27 9.70
N CYS A 60 8.22 -3.66 9.99
CA CYS A 60 7.98 -3.07 11.31
C CYS A 60 7.84 -4.14 12.38
N GLU A 61 7.21 -5.25 12.05
CA GLU A 61 7.09 -6.40 12.97
C GLU A 61 8.46 -6.96 13.33
N GLU A 62 9.36 -7.09 12.35
CA GLU A 62 10.73 -7.55 12.59
C GLU A 62 11.49 -6.61 13.51
N CYS A 63 11.18 -5.31 13.49
CA CYS A 63 11.78 -4.33 14.39
C CYS A 63 11.16 -4.34 15.79
N GLY A 64 10.19 -5.23 16.04
CA GLY A 64 9.54 -5.35 17.34
C GLY A 64 8.28 -4.50 17.48
N TYR A 65 7.88 -3.77 16.45
CA TYR A 65 6.67 -2.94 16.49
C TYR A 65 5.50 -3.71 15.88
N GLU A 66 4.83 -4.53 16.69
CA GLU A 66 3.77 -5.44 16.23
C GLU A 66 2.45 -4.74 15.93
N ASP A 67 2.10 -3.67 16.66
CA ASP A 67 0.84 -2.94 16.47
C ASP A 67 1.00 -1.76 15.52
N ASN A 68 1.78 -1.94 14.46
CA ASN A 68 2.04 -0.86 13.52
C ASN A 68 0.84 -0.57 12.62
N LYS A 69 0.77 0.65 12.09
CA LYS A 69 -0.32 1.07 11.21
C LYS A 69 -0.29 0.38 9.86
N PHE A 70 0.88 -0.07 9.41
CA PHE A 70 0.96 -0.89 8.19
C PHE A 70 0.08 -2.13 8.30
N LYS A 71 0.10 -2.80 9.45
CA LYS A 71 -0.74 -3.97 9.68
C LYS A 71 -2.22 -3.62 9.54
N THR A 72 -2.65 -2.56 10.21
CA THR A 72 -4.04 -2.11 10.17
C THR A 72 -4.46 -1.76 8.75
N PHE A 73 -3.66 -0.97 8.05
CA PHE A 73 -4.00 -0.52 6.71
C PHE A 73 -3.93 -1.64 5.69
N TYR A 74 -2.98 -2.56 5.83
CA TYR A 74 -2.91 -3.74 4.97
C TYR A 74 -4.17 -4.59 5.13
N GLN A 75 -4.62 -4.80 6.35
CA GLN A 75 -5.86 -5.54 6.61
C GLN A 75 -7.07 -4.82 6.02
N SER A 76 -7.12 -3.50 6.13
CA SER A 76 -8.19 -2.70 5.53
C SER A 76 -8.18 -2.81 4.01
N ALA A 77 -6.99 -2.79 3.39
CA ALA A 77 -6.86 -2.94 1.95
C ALA A 77 -7.36 -4.31 1.50
N ASN A 78 -7.07 -5.37 2.27
CA ASN A 78 -7.55 -6.72 1.96
C ASN A 78 -9.08 -6.84 2.02
N LYS A 79 -9.74 -5.99 2.81
CA LYS A 79 -11.19 -5.98 2.96
C LYS A 79 -11.88 -5.01 2.01
N SER A 80 -11.14 -4.28 1.19
CA SER A 80 -11.70 -3.29 0.28
C SER A 80 -12.53 -3.95 -0.81
N LYS A 81 -13.83 -3.70 -0.80
CA LYS A 81 -14.74 -4.20 -1.83
C LYS A 81 -14.47 -3.58 -3.19
N LYS A 82 -14.14 -2.29 -3.20
CA LYS A 82 -13.83 -1.60 -4.45
C LYS A 82 -12.55 -2.13 -5.08
N PHE A 83 -11.54 -2.46 -4.27
CA PHE A 83 -10.33 -3.11 -4.78
C PHE A 83 -10.67 -4.44 -5.43
N ASP A 84 -11.52 -5.26 -4.80
CA ASP A 84 -11.95 -6.53 -5.36
C ASP A 84 -12.72 -6.35 -6.67
N GLU A 85 -13.55 -5.31 -6.77
CA GLU A 85 -14.28 -4.98 -8.00
C GLU A 85 -13.31 -4.59 -9.11
N LEU A 86 -12.31 -3.75 -8.81
CA LEU A 86 -11.29 -3.35 -9.78
C LEU A 86 -10.48 -4.56 -10.26
N LYS A 87 -10.18 -5.49 -9.36
CA LYS A 87 -9.48 -6.71 -9.69
C LYS A 87 -10.28 -7.55 -10.69
N LYS A 88 -11.57 -7.70 -10.44
CA LYS A 88 -12.45 -8.44 -11.35
C LYS A 88 -12.52 -7.79 -12.72
N ASP A 89 -12.69 -6.48 -12.77
CA ASP A 89 -12.74 -5.72 -14.02
C ASP A 89 -11.43 -5.83 -14.79
N PHE A 90 -10.30 -5.81 -14.08
CA PHE A 90 -8.98 -5.89 -14.70
C PHE A 90 -8.73 -7.26 -15.35
N TYR A 91 -9.21 -8.33 -14.72
CA TYR A 91 -8.97 -9.70 -15.20
C TYR A 91 -10.12 -10.31 -16.02
N CYS A 92 -11.25 -9.63 -16.10
CA CYS A 92 -12.45 -10.15 -16.78
C CYS A 92 -12.66 -9.53 -18.16
N GLU A 93 -11.67 -9.53 -18.99
CA GLU A 93 -11.86 -9.09 -20.39
C GLU A 93 -12.09 -10.23 -21.33
#